data_fbe2a50a719e4c0e916053ee3277e035
#
_entry.id   fbe2a50a719e4c0e916053ee3277e035
#
_cell.length_a   1.000
_cell.length_b   1.000
_cell.length_c   1.000
_cell.angle_alpha   90.00
_cell.angle_beta   90.00
_cell.angle_gamma   90.00
#
_symmetry.space_group_name_H-M   'P 1'
#
loop_
_entity.id
_entity.type
_entity.pdbx_description
1 polymer ?
#
loop_
_entity_poly.entity_id
_entity_poly.type
_entity_poly.pdbx_seq_one_letter_code
_entity_poly.pdbx_strand_id
1 'polypeptide(L)'
;MADDGDALNFCSTCAFSAVCIGNGYDKDHLRELHVLVEHVGPFAEGEHLFREGDDFNSIAAVRSGTAKTYVTDTQGREQVLGFFLPGDVIGLSAISESRYPCNAVALDRVLLCRFSFPNIAALATRMPGLQQHLFHLLSQDIGRAALLAGNFSADERMAA
;
A
#
# COMPACT_ATOMS: atom_id res chain seq x y z
N MET A 1 25.84 -8.99 12.05
CA MET A 1 26.13 -8.02 10.98
C MET A 1 25.20 -8.33 9.82
N ALA A 2 24.14 -7.56 9.68
CA ALA A 2 23.30 -7.68 8.49
C ALA A 2 24.10 -7.16 7.28
N ASP A 3 24.22 -7.98 6.29
CA ASP A 3 24.96 -7.70 5.09
C ASP A 3 24.33 -6.49 4.37
N ASP A 4 25.08 -5.42 4.23
CA ASP A 4 24.62 -4.20 3.53
C ASP A 4 24.16 -4.48 2.09
N GLY A 5 24.52 -5.64 1.54
CA GLY A 5 24.09 -6.11 0.22
C GLY A 5 22.61 -6.50 0.16
N ASP A 6 22.06 -7.04 1.24
CA ASP A 6 20.64 -7.43 1.28
C ASP A 6 19.71 -6.21 1.33
N ALA A 7 20.14 -5.16 2.01
CA ALA A 7 19.37 -3.90 2.10
C ALA A 7 19.16 -3.26 0.73
N LEU A 8 20.16 -3.30 -0.14
CA LEU A 8 20.08 -2.73 -1.48
C LEU A 8 19.17 -3.53 -2.43
N ASN A 9 19.09 -4.85 -2.24
CA ASN A 9 18.19 -5.71 -3.02
C ASN A 9 16.72 -5.47 -2.64
N PHE A 10 16.44 -5.09 -1.40
CA PHE A 10 15.10 -4.71 -0.96
C PHE A 10 14.68 -3.33 -1.48
N CYS A 11 15.62 -2.41 -1.65
CA CYS A 11 15.33 -1.04 -2.11
C CYS A 11 14.83 -1.00 -3.56
N SER A 12 15.22 -1.94 -4.41
CA SER A 12 14.81 -1.96 -5.82
C SER A 12 13.31 -2.20 -6.03
N THR A 13 12.66 -2.89 -5.08
CA THR A 13 11.21 -3.18 -5.12
C THR A 13 10.44 -2.45 -4.02
N CYS A 14 11.10 -1.60 -3.23
CA CYS A 14 10.47 -0.86 -2.15
C CYS A 14 9.67 0.32 -2.71
N ALA A 15 8.41 0.49 -2.25
CA ALA A 15 7.57 1.61 -2.63
C ALA A 15 8.16 2.97 -2.23
N PHE A 16 9.09 2.98 -1.27
CA PHE A 16 9.78 4.18 -0.80
C PHE A 16 11.18 4.33 -1.38
N SER A 17 11.55 3.53 -2.38
CA SER A 17 12.87 3.56 -3.01
C SER A 17 13.23 4.93 -3.56
N ALA A 18 12.26 5.65 -4.14
CA ALA A 18 12.46 6.98 -4.68
C ALA A 18 12.88 7.98 -3.59
N VAL A 19 12.37 7.84 -2.38
CA VAL A 19 12.77 8.65 -1.22
C VAL A 19 14.16 8.28 -0.75
N CYS A 20 14.47 6.99 -0.75
CA CYS A 20 15.74 6.47 -0.25
C CYS A 20 16.91 6.72 -1.22
N ILE A 21 16.67 6.62 -2.53
CA ILE A 21 17.74 6.66 -3.53
C ILE A 21 17.89 8.04 -4.18
N GLY A 22 16.80 8.81 -4.29
CA GLY A 22 16.73 9.96 -5.17
C GLY A 22 17.23 11.30 -4.62
N ASN A 23 17.41 11.47 -3.30
CA ASN A 23 17.54 12.81 -2.73
C ASN A 23 18.69 13.01 -1.72
N GLY A 24 19.71 12.18 -1.73
CA GLY A 24 20.87 12.38 -0.88
C GLY A 24 20.56 12.38 0.62
N TYR A 25 19.61 11.57 1.04
CA TYR A 25 19.24 11.46 2.45
C TYR A 25 20.40 10.96 3.30
N ASP A 26 20.47 11.56 4.47
CA ASP A 26 21.36 11.13 5.54
C ASP A 26 21.13 9.64 5.84
N LYS A 27 22.22 8.92 6.03
CA LYS A 27 22.20 7.49 6.38
C LYS A 27 21.35 7.20 7.62
N ASP A 28 21.24 8.16 8.53
CA ASP A 28 20.46 8.01 9.75
C ASP A 28 18.95 7.97 9.47
N HIS A 29 18.46 8.79 8.53
CA HIS A 29 17.06 8.76 8.10
C HIS A 29 16.68 7.45 7.41
N LEU A 30 17.59 6.91 6.59
CA LEU A 30 17.40 5.61 5.94
C LEU A 30 17.30 4.48 6.96
N ARG A 31 18.12 4.53 8.02
CA ARG A 31 18.06 3.56 9.12
C ARG A 31 16.74 3.64 9.86
N GLU A 32 16.25 4.85 10.16
CA GLU A 32 14.98 5.04 10.82
C GLU A 32 13.84 4.44 10.00
N LEU A 33 13.83 4.66 8.68
CA LEU A 33 12.83 4.07 7.80
C LEU A 33 12.94 2.54 7.75
N HIS A 34 14.15 2.01 7.69
CA HIS A 34 14.41 0.58 7.67
C HIS A 34 13.94 -0.15 8.94
N VAL A 35 14.09 0.48 10.09
CA VAL A 35 13.64 -0.07 11.38
C VAL A 35 12.11 -0.16 11.45
N LEU A 36 11.40 0.68 10.71
CA LEU A 36 9.94 0.69 10.69
C LEU A 36 9.32 -0.38 9.80
N VAL A 37 10.13 -1.06 8.97
CA VAL A 37 9.64 -2.07 8.04
C VAL A 37 9.47 -3.41 8.73
N GLU A 38 8.29 -3.98 8.58
CA GLU A 38 8.00 -5.35 9.00
C GLU A 38 7.72 -6.19 7.74
N HIS A 39 8.46 -7.28 7.57
CA HIS A 39 8.21 -8.22 6.48
C HIS A 39 7.11 -9.19 6.89
N VAL A 40 6.03 -9.22 6.12
CA VAL A 40 4.84 -10.02 6.41
C VAL A 40 4.52 -10.94 5.24
N GLY A 41 4.15 -12.16 5.57
CA GLY A 41 3.82 -13.20 4.60
C GLY A 41 4.77 -14.38 4.71
N PRO A 42 4.70 -15.33 3.75
CA PRO A 42 3.87 -15.28 2.55
C PRO A 42 2.37 -15.48 2.84
N PHE A 43 1.54 -14.77 2.09
CA PHE A 43 0.11 -15.03 2.01
C PHE A 43 -0.14 -15.96 0.83
N ALA A 44 -0.89 -17.03 1.04
CA ALA A 44 -1.29 -17.93 -0.02
C ALA A 44 -2.44 -17.34 -0.84
N GLU A 45 -2.62 -17.83 -2.06
CA GLU A 45 -3.78 -17.47 -2.88
C GLU A 45 -5.08 -17.63 -2.09
N GLY A 46 -5.91 -16.59 -2.08
CA GLY A 46 -7.18 -16.57 -1.35
C GLY A 46 -7.10 -16.13 0.10
N GLU A 47 -5.89 -16.00 0.67
CA GLU A 47 -5.75 -15.44 2.03
C GLU A 47 -6.00 -13.94 2.02
N HIS A 48 -6.71 -13.46 3.05
CA HIS A 48 -6.96 -12.04 3.23
C HIS A 48 -5.76 -11.36 3.88
N LEU A 49 -5.38 -10.22 3.31
CA LEU A 49 -4.38 -9.33 3.91
C LEU A 49 -5.01 -8.50 5.04
N PHE A 50 -6.23 -8.07 4.82
CA PHE A 50 -7.10 -7.45 5.81
C PHE A 50 -8.55 -7.57 5.36
N ARG A 51 -9.47 -7.33 6.30
CA ARG A 51 -10.91 -7.36 6.03
C ARG A 51 -11.54 -5.99 6.30
N GLU A 52 -12.62 -5.71 5.60
CA GLU A 52 -13.44 -4.52 5.85
C GLU A 52 -13.82 -4.44 7.34
N GLY A 53 -13.62 -3.28 7.94
CA GLY A 53 -13.92 -3.02 9.33
C GLY A 53 -12.79 -3.34 10.31
N ASP A 54 -11.72 -4.00 9.86
CA ASP A 54 -10.54 -4.22 10.70
C ASP A 54 -9.90 -2.88 11.07
N ASP A 55 -9.30 -2.83 12.27
CA ASP A 55 -8.58 -1.64 12.73
C ASP A 55 -7.38 -1.35 11.82
N PHE A 56 -7.28 -0.12 11.39
CA PHE A 56 -6.16 0.37 10.59
C PHE A 56 -5.07 0.94 11.50
N ASN A 57 -3.88 0.42 11.36
CA ASN A 57 -2.69 0.95 12.03
C ASN A 57 -1.43 0.88 11.14
N SER A 58 -1.54 0.30 9.96
CA SER A 58 -0.39 0.15 9.08
C SER A 58 -0.79 0.21 7.60
N ILE A 59 0.13 0.76 6.80
CA ILE A 59 0.10 0.63 5.34
C ILE A 59 1.08 -0.45 4.94
N ALA A 60 0.89 -1.02 3.76
CA ALA A 60 1.77 -2.08 3.28
C ALA A 60 2.14 -1.86 1.82
N ALA A 61 3.40 -2.09 1.49
CA ALA A 61 3.86 -2.16 0.12
C ALA A 61 3.89 -3.62 -0.34
N VAL A 62 3.35 -3.89 -1.52
CA VAL A 62 3.44 -5.21 -2.14
C VAL A 62 4.88 -5.41 -2.61
N ARG A 63 5.54 -6.42 -2.08
CA ARG A 63 6.91 -6.77 -2.43
C ARG A 63 6.96 -7.79 -3.56
N SER A 64 6.09 -8.78 -3.51
CA SER A 64 5.91 -9.77 -4.58
C SER A 64 4.47 -10.27 -4.61
N GLY A 65 4.05 -10.78 -5.74
CA GLY A 65 2.70 -11.26 -5.95
C GLY A 65 1.72 -10.15 -6.31
N THR A 66 0.44 -10.51 -6.37
CA THR A 66 -0.65 -9.61 -6.74
C THR A 66 -1.78 -9.73 -5.74
N ALA A 67 -2.34 -8.61 -5.32
CA ALA A 67 -3.52 -8.55 -4.47
C ALA A 67 -4.63 -7.75 -5.13
N LYS A 68 -5.87 -7.99 -4.71
CA LYS A 68 -7.00 -7.16 -5.08
C LYS A 68 -7.72 -6.65 -3.86
N THR A 69 -8.33 -5.47 -3.98
CA THR A 69 -9.26 -4.94 -2.99
C THR A 69 -10.68 -5.04 -3.54
N TYR A 70 -11.63 -5.34 -2.67
CA TYR A 70 -13.02 -5.49 -3.06
C TYR A 70 -13.96 -5.20 -1.88
N VAL A 71 -15.19 -4.88 -2.21
CA VAL A 71 -16.29 -4.83 -1.25
C VAL A 71 -17.38 -5.81 -1.70
N THR A 72 -18.18 -6.26 -0.74
CA THR A 72 -19.33 -7.14 -1.01
C THR A 72 -20.60 -6.32 -0.85
N ASP A 73 -21.47 -6.34 -1.86
CA ASP A 73 -22.75 -5.66 -1.78
C ASP A 73 -23.76 -6.40 -0.90
N THR A 74 -24.95 -5.83 -0.70
CA THR A 74 -26.01 -6.41 0.12
C THR A 74 -26.54 -7.74 -0.42
N GLN A 75 -26.27 -8.04 -1.70
CA GLN A 75 -26.65 -9.31 -2.33
C GLN A 75 -25.53 -10.33 -2.37
N GLY A 76 -24.40 -10.03 -1.73
CA GLY A 76 -23.25 -10.92 -1.67
C GLY A 76 -22.36 -10.87 -2.91
N ARG A 77 -22.57 -9.92 -3.83
CA ARG A 77 -21.75 -9.77 -5.02
C ARG A 77 -20.48 -9.00 -4.70
N GLU A 78 -19.36 -9.47 -5.24
CA GLU A 78 -18.07 -8.86 -5.07
C GLU A 78 -17.89 -7.73 -6.08
N GLN A 79 -17.53 -6.54 -5.60
CA GLN A 79 -17.14 -5.41 -6.45
C GLN A 79 -15.65 -5.12 -6.26
N VAL A 80 -14.87 -5.35 -7.31
CA VAL A 80 -13.42 -5.11 -7.27
C VAL A 80 -13.16 -3.61 -7.30
N LEU A 81 -12.35 -3.12 -6.37
CA LEU A 81 -11.95 -1.72 -6.27
C LEU A 81 -10.60 -1.45 -6.93
N GLY A 82 -9.71 -2.42 -6.92
CA GLY A 82 -8.40 -2.26 -7.55
C GLY A 82 -7.51 -3.48 -7.44
N PHE A 83 -6.45 -3.48 -8.24
CA PHE A 83 -5.38 -4.47 -8.20
C PHE A 83 -4.10 -3.81 -7.77
N PHE A 84 -3.30 -4.53 -7.00
CA PHE A 84 -2.02 -4.05 -6.45
C PHE A 84 -0.91 -5.00 -6.86
N LEU A 85 0.08 -4.44 -7.53
CA LEU A 85 1.25 -5.13 -8.06
C LEU A 85 2.48 -4.79 -7.22
N PRO A 86 3.60 -5.53 -7.39
CA PRO A 86 4.83 -5.17 -6.69
C PRO A 86 5.20 -3.69 -6.88
N GLY A 87 5.49 -3.02 -5.76
CA GLY A 87 5.74 -1.58 -5.71
C GLY A 87 4.54 -0.72 -5.34
N ASP A 88 3.32 -1.26 -5.43
CA ASP A 88 2.12 -0.53 -5.03
C ASP A 88 1.93 -0.57 -3.51
N VAL A 89 1.34 0.50 -2.97
CA VAL A 89 1.01 0.61 -1.54
C VAL A 89 -0.49 0.39 -1.35
N ILE A 90 -0.84 -0.49 -0.43
CA ILE A 90 -2.20 -0.85 -0.09
C ILE A 90 -2.55 -0.35 1.31
N GLY A 91 -3.80 0.04 1.52
CA GLY A 91 -4.30 0.50 2.82
C GLY A 91 -4.40 2.00 2.99
N LEU A 92 -4.01 2.79 1.98
CA LEU A 92 -4.04 4.26 2.07
C LEU A 92 -5.44 4.83 2.28
N SER A 93 -6.47 4.16 1.75
CA SER A 93 -7.86 4.59 1.90
C SER A 93 -8.41 4.47 3.33
N ALA A 94 -7.71 3.77 4.21
CA ALA A 94 -8.10 3.58 5.60
C ALA A 94 -7.65 4.69 6.54
N ILE A 95 -6.82 5.62 6.07
CA ILE A 95 -6.15 6.63 6.91
C ILE A 95 -7.17 7.53 7.62
N SER A 96 -8.23 7.97 6.92
CA SER A 96 -9.17 8.95 7.49
C SER A 96 -10.07 8.35 8.57
N GLU A 97 -10.45 7.09 8.45
CA GLU A 97 -11.43 6.47 9.34
C GLU A 97 -10.82 5.52 10.36
N SER A 98 -9.52 5.29 10.26
CA SER A 98 -8.77 4.33 11.11
C SER A 98 -9.32 2.91 11.05
N ARG A 99 -10.06 2.58 10.00
CA ARG A 99 -10.58 1.26 9.70
C ARG A 99 -10.48 1.00 8.21
N TYR A 100 -10.26 -0.25 7.85
CA TYR A 100 -10.22 -0.64 6.44
C TYR A 100 -11.62 -0.57 5.83
N PRO A 101 -11.82 0.21 4.74
CA PRO A 101 -13.13 0.36 4.10
C PRO A 101 -13.45 -0.77 3.13
N CYS A 102 -12.54 -1.73 2.95
CA CYS A 102 -12.68 -2.81 1.99
C CYS A 102 -11.91 -4.04 2.46
N ASN A 103 -12.08 -5.14 1.74
CA ASN A 103 -11.28 -6.34 1.91
C ASN A 103 -10.10 -6.32 0.96
N ALA A 104 -9.01 -6.97 1.34
CA ALA A 104 -7.87 -7.22 0.46
C ALA A 104 -7.50 -8.69 0.51
N VAL A 105 -7.33 -9.31 -0.65
CA VAL A 105 -7.06 -10.74 -0.77
C VAL A 105 -5.90 -10.98 -1.74
N ALA A 106 -5.07 -11.95 -1.41
CA ALA A 106 -3.98 -12.40 -2.27
C ALA A 106 -4.53 -13.19 -3.46
N LEU A 107 -4.09 -12.84 -4.66
CA LEU A 107 -4.45 -13.55 -5.90
C LEU A 107 -3.44 -14.65 -6.22
N ASP A 108 -2.26 -14.56 -5.66
CA ASP A 108 -1.20 -15.56 -5.74
C ASP A 108 -0.38 -15.48 -4.45
N ARG A 109 0.86 -15.94 -4.45
CA ARG A 109 1.71 -15.83 -3.27
C ARG A 109 2.20 -14.40 -3.09
N VAL A 110 1.77 -13.74 -2.01
CA VAL A 110 2.05 -12.33 -1.73
C VAL A 110 2.99 -12.18 -0.55
N LEU A 111 4.00 -11.33 -0.73
CA LEU A 111 4.87 -10.83 0.34
C LEU A 111 4.66 -9.32 0.47
N LEU A 112 4.55 -8.85 1.70
CA LEU A 112 4.34 -7.44 2.02
C LEU A 112 5.48 -6.88 2.86
N CYS A 113 5.75 -5.59 2.66
CA CYS A 113 6.50 -4.76 3.61
C CYS A 113 5.48 -3.87 4.32
N ARG A 114 5.30 -4.07 5.61
CA ARG A 114 4.32 -3.34 6.42
C ARG A 114 4.99 -2.23 7.22
N PHE A 115 4.35 -1.08 7.24
CA PHE A 115 4.83 0.10 7.97
C PHE A 115 3.75 0.57 8.92
N SER A 116 4.08 0.75 10.20
CA SER A 116 3.17 1.41 11.14
C SER A 116 2.88 2.83 10.64
N PHE A 117 1.60 3.14 10.42
CA PHE A 117 1.23 4.45 9.90
C PHE A 117 1.54 5.58 10.89
N PRO A 118 1.26 5.47 12.21
CA PRO A 118 1.66 6.50 13.16
C PRO A 118 3.16 6.77 13.14
N ASN A 119 3.98 5.74 13.01
CA ASN A 119 5.44 5.89 12.97
C ASN A 119 5.91 6.54 11.67
N ILE A 120 5.33 6.16 10.53
CA ILE A 120 5.63 6.79 9.24
C ILE A 120 5.19 8.25 9.23
N ALA A 121 4.02 8.55 9.75
CA ALA A 121 3.53 9.92 9.84
C ALA A 121 4.44 10.80 10.71
N ALA A 122 4.89 10.28 11.85
CA ALA A 122 5.84 10.96 12.72
C ALA A 122 7.19 11.19 12.02
N LEU A 123 7.70 10.20 11.31
CA LEU A 123 8.95 10.33 10.56
C LEU A 123 8.82 11.33 9.41
N ALA A 124 7.67 11.38 8.75
CA ALA A 124 7.41 12.32 7.65
C ALA A 124 7.47 13.79 8.10
N THR A 125 7.19 14.10 9.37
CA THR A 125 7.34 15.46 9.90
C THR A 125 8.80 15.93 9.94
N ARG A 126 9.74 15.00 9.97
CA ARG A 126 11.19 15.26 9.99
C ARG A 126 11.86 15.04 8.65
N MET A 127 11.17 14.38 7.72
CA MET A 127 11.68 14.06 6.39
C MET A 127 10.73 14.62 5.31
N PRO A 128 10.96 15.85 4.82
CA PRO A 128 10.09 16.45 3.82
C PRO A 128 9.93 15.62 2.54
N GLY A 129 10.95 14.89 2.13
CA GLY A 129 10.88 14.00 0.98
C GLY A 129 9.96 12.81 1.19
N LEU A 130 9.93 12.25 2.40
CA LEU A 130 8.99 11.19 2.74
C LEU A 130 7.56 11.71 2.74
N GLN A 131 7.32 12.89 3.30
CA GLN A 131 6.00 13.54 3.28
C GLN A 131 5.52 13.76 1.84
N GLN A 132 6.39 14.28 0.98
CA GLN A 132 6.08 14.50 -0.43
C GLN A 132 5.74 13.19 -1.16
N HIS A 133 6.47 12.13 -0.86
CA HIS A 133 6.24 10.82 -1.43
C HIS A 133 4.91 10.23 -0.96
N LEU A 134 4.56 10.39 0.31
CA LEU A 134 3.24 9.98 0.83
C LEU A 134 2.11 10.72 0.12
N PHE A 135 2.24 12.02 -0.10
CA PHE A 135 1.26 12.79 -0.87
C PHE A 135 1.14 12.28 -2.30
N HIS A 136 2.25 11.91 -2.92
CA HIS A 136 2.25 11.32 -4.26
C HIS A 136 1.49 10.00 -4.29
N LEU A 137 1.73 9.11 -3.33
CA LEU A 137 1.03 7.84 -3.20
C LEU A 137 -0.48 8.03 -3.00
N LEU A 138 -0.86 8.97 -2.14
CA LEU A 138 -2.27 9.32 -1.90
C LEU A 138 -2.92 9.87 -3.17
N SER A 139 -2.23 10.73 -3.90
CA SER A 139 -2.71 11.30 -5.16
C SER A 139 -2.93 10.22 -6.22
N GLN A 140 -2.02 9.26 -6.32
CA GLN A 140 -2.18 8.12 -7.23
C GLN A 140 -3.39 7.26 -6.85
N ASP A 141 -3.59 7.01 -5.57
CA ASP A 141 -4.70 6.21 -5.07
C ASP A 141 -6.05 6.87 -5.36
N ILE A 142 -6.15 8.18 -5.15
CA ILE A 142 -7.33 8.98 -5.49
C ILE A 142 -7.59 8.94 -7.00
N GLY A 143 -6.57 9.10 -7.82
CA GLY A 143 -6.69 9.05 -9.28
C GLY A 143 -7.17 7.70 -9.78
N ARG A 144 -6.66 6.62 -9.20
CA ARG A 144 -7.07 5.26 -9.51
C ARG A 144 -8.55 5.03 -9.18
N ALA A 145 -8.99 5.47 -8.01
CA ALA A 145 -10.39 5.37 -7.58
C ALA A 145 -11.32 6.20 -8.48
N ALA A 146 -10.89 7.39 -8.88
CA ALA A 146 -11.65 8.25 -9.78
C ALA A 146 -11.84 7.63 -11.18
N LEU A 147 -10.80 6.98 -11.71
CA LEU A 147 -10.89 6.28 -13.00
C LEU A 147 -11.87 5.11 -12.94
N LEU A 148 -11.84 4.32 -11.88
CA LEU A 148 -12.78 3.21 -11.69
C LEU A 148 -14.21 3.72 -11.56
N ALA A 149 -14.46 4.77 -10.80
CA ALA A 149 -15.78 5.38 -10.65
C ALA A 149 -16.27 5.98 -11.97
N GLY A 150 -15.39 6.63 -12.73
CA GLY A 150 -15.71 7.20 -14.04
C GLY A 150 -16.10 6.14 -15.06
N ASN A 151 -15.36 5.04 -15.13
CA ASN A 151 -15.67 3.93 -16.02
C ASN A 151 -17.01 3.28 -15.67
N PHE A 152 -17.28 3.09 -14.39
CA PHE A 152 -18.54 2.54 -13.91
C PHE A 152 -19.75 3.43 -14.30
N SER A 153 -19.62 4.75 -14.11
CA SER A 153 -20.66 5.72 -14.51
C SER A 153 -20.90 5.73 -16.03
N ALA A 154 -19.85 5.59 -16.82
CA ALA A 154 -19.95 5.54 -18.27
C ALA A 154 -20.69 4.26 -18.73
N ASP A 155 -20.38 3.12 -18.14
CA ASP A 155 -21.04 1.85 -18.43
C ASP A 155 -22.52 1.87 -18.03
N GLU A 156 -22.86 2.46 -16.89
CA GLU A 156 -24.24 2.67 -16.46
C GLU A 156 -25.02 3.56 -17.43
N ARG A 157 -24.39 4.61 -17.95
CA ARG A 157 -25.00 5.50 -18.93
C ARG A 157 -25.23 4.82 -20.27
N MET A 158 -24.37 3.90 -20.67
CA MET A 158 -24.49 3.14 -21.90
C MET A 158 -25.53 2.01 -21.81
N ALA A 159 -25.84 1.55 -20.61
CA ALA A 159 -26.86 0.50 -20.36
C ALA A 159 -28.27 1.04 -20.21
N ALA A 160 -28.46 2.35 -20.23
CA ALA A 160 -29.77 2.98 -20.11
C ALA A 160 -30.42 3.22 -21.45
#